data_0bf47de70b23041f5188c026d013a957
#
_entry.id   0bf47de70b23041f5188c026d013a957
#
_cell.length_a   1.000
_cell.length_b   1.000
_cell.length_c   1.000
_cell.angle_alpha   90.00
_cell.angle_beta   90.00
_cell.angle_gamma   90.00
#
_symmetry.space_group_name_H-M   'P 1'
#
loop_
_entity.id
_entity.type
_entity.pdbx_description
1 polymer ?
#
loop_
_entity_poly.entity_id
_entity_poly.type
_entity_poly.pdbx_seq_one_letter_code
_entity_poly.pdbx_strand_id
1 'polypeptide(L)'
;MKNTTSEQKKSSSGTGFWLWGLSAITVGILTGICILLWYTPRAYKPVQTENPEQVSLYLTHELGPEFFNQIQRNEPFELIIPQSGLNDIASRLEWPQQFGEMSFSDPYITFSNQSIFLMGTLTYKEVSSVISIIAIPVMDSDGTINLNIQSVRLGMVPVKALITKLAQKAFDDNRSSFEDDPKTEENVQAIIRN
;
A
#
# COMPACT_ATOMS: atom_id res chain seq x y z
N MET A 1 27.79 -38.03 -69.95
CA MET A 1 28.13 -37.41 -68.66
C MET A 1 26.92 -36.62 -68.14
N LYS A 2 26.18 -37.16 -67.16
CA LYS A 2 25.01 -36.48 -66.56
C LYS A 2 25.50 -35.95 -65.18
N ASN A 3 25.54 -34.60 -65.04
CA ASN A 3 25.78 -33.97 -63.81
C ASN A 3 24.47 -33.90 -63.02
N THR A 4 24.40 -34.64 -61.90
CA THR A 4 23.29 -34.60 -60.99
C THR A 4 23.66 -33.58 -59.87
N THR A 5 23.11 -32.37 -59.98
CA THR A 5 23.25 -31.35 -58.92
C THR A 5 22.22 -31.69 -57.83
N SER A 6 22.69 -32.14 -56.66
CA SER A 6 21.86 -32.36 -55.47
C SER A 6 21.59 -31.02 -54.79
N GLU A 7 20.37 -30.52 -54.88
CA GLU A 7 19.90 -29.38 -54.07
C GLU A 7 19.79 -29.80 -52.61
N GLN A 8 20.62 -29.22 -51.82
CA GLN A 8 20.57 -29.31 -50.37
C GLN A 8 19.44 -28.43 -49.85
N LYS A 9 18.29 -29.03 -49.54
CA LYS A 9 17.14 -28.40 -48.92
C LYS A 9 17.50 -27.97 -47.48
N LYS A 10 17.80 -26.68 -47.32
CA LYS A 10 18.13 -26.07 -46.01
C LYS A 10 16.88 -26.06 -45.15
N SER A 11 16.80 -27.01 -44.21
CA SER A 11 15.79 -27.06 -43.16
C SER A 11 16.07 -25.96 -42.13
N SER A 12 15.43 -24.80 -42.25
CA SER A 12 15.47 -23.73 -41.26
C SER A 12 14.05 -23.34 -40.88
N SER A 13 13.41 -24.04 -39.96
CA SER A 13 12.11 -23.60 -39.44
C SER A 13 11.80 -23.95 -37.98
N GLY A 14 12.75 -24.49 -37.21
CA GLY A 14 12.46 -24.82 -35.79
C GLY A 14 12.62 -23.69 -34.82
N THR A 15 13.59 -22.82 -35.00
CA THR A 15 13.94 -21.74 -34.03
C THR A 15 13.00 -20.55 -34.09
N GLY A 16 12.45 -20.20 -35.22
CA GLY A 16 11.52 -19.07 -35.35
C GLY A 16 10.20 -19.28 -34.58
N PHE A 17 9.63 -20.47 -34.66
CA PHE A 17 8.36 -20.80 -34.00
C PHE A 17 8.49 -20.77 -32.48
N TRP A 18 9.61 -21.22 -31.94
CA TRP A 18 9.89 -21.21 -30.49
C TRP A 18 10.04 -19.79 -29.94
N LEU A 19 10.72 -18.90 -30.65
CA LEU A 19 10.86 -17.50 -30.31
C LEU A 19 9.51 -16.75 -30.31
N TRP A 20 8.65 -17.02 -31.28
CA TRP A 20 7.28 -16.47 -31.31
C TRP A 20 6.43 -16.95 -30.14
N GLY A 21 6.50 -18.25 -29.80
CA GLY A 21 5.81 -18.80 -28.62
C GLY A 21 6.26 -18.16 -27.32
N LEU A 22 7.57 -18.00 -27.13
CA LEU A 22 8.15 -17.37 -25.94
C LEU A 22 7.74 -15.89 -25.81
N SER A 23 7.76 -15.16 -26.94
CA SER A 23 7.31 -13.76 -26.99
C SER A 23 5.82 -13.62 -26.62
N ALA A 24 4.95 -14.48 -27.16
CA ALA A 24 3.53 -14.46 -26.86
C ALA A 24 3.25 -14.73 -25.37
N ILE A 25 3.96 -15.69 -24.75
CA ILE A 25 3.85 -15.98 -23.31
C ILE A 25 4.29 -14.77 -22.49
N THR A 26 5.41 -14.15 -22.84
CA THR A 26 5.93 -12.98 -22.12
C THR A 26 4.95 -11.81 -22.18
N VAL A 27 4.41 -11.52 -23.35
CA VAL A 27 3.39 -10.47 -23.53
C VAL A 27 2.13 -10.81 -22.73
N GLY A 28 1.68 -12.06 -22.73
CA GLY A 28 0.53 -12.51 -21.95
C GLY A 28 0.72 -12.31 -20.45
N ILE A 29 1.90 -12.65 -19.92
CA ILE A 29 2.25 -12.46 -18.51
C ILE A 29 2.26 -10.97 -18.15
N LEU A 30 2.92 -10.12 -18.96
CA LEU A 30 2.98 -8.68 -18.74
C LEU A 30 1.59 -8.05 -18.74
N THR A 31 0.76 -8.42 -19.72
CA THR A 31 -0.64 -7.95 -19.81
C THR A 31 -1.43 -8.39 -18.57
N GLY A 32 -1.28 -9.64 -18.13
CA GLY A 32 -1.91 -10.16 -16.92
C GLY A 32 -1.51 -9.37 -15.67
N ILE A 33 -0.23 -9.06 -15.50
CA ILE A 33 0.28 -8.24 -14.38
C ILE A 33 -0.33 -6.83 -14.45
N CYS A 34 -0.38 -6.20 -15.62
CA CYS A 34 -1.00 -4.88 -15.77
C CYS A 34 -2.49 -4.88 -15.35
N ILE A 35 -3.25 -5.90 -15.74
CA ILE A 35 -4.66 -6.03 -15.35
C ILE A 35 -4.78 -6.18 -13.82
N LEU A 36 -3.92 -6.97 -13.19
CA LEU A 36 -3.91 -7.18 -11.74
C LEU A 36 -3.52 -5.90 -10.98
N LEU A 37 -2.64 -5.07 -11.50
CA LEU A 37 -2.27 -3.79 -10.92
C LEU A 37 -3.41 -2.76 -10.97
N TRP A 38 -4.22 -2.77 -12.02
CA TRP A 38 -5.36 -1.85 -12.17
C TRP A 38 -6.63 -2.30 -11.43
N TYR A 39 -6.56 -3.42 -10.74
CA TYR A 39 -7.69 -3.90 -9.99
C TYR A 39 -7.98 -3.01 -8.78
N THR A 40 -9.21 -2.49 -8.70
CA THR A 40 -9.70 -1.74 -7.54
C THR A 40 -10.51 -2.66 -6.64
N PRO A 41 -10.12 -2.85 -5.36
CA PRO A 41 -10.88 -3.65 -4.41
C PRO A 41 -12.29 -3.10 -4.21
N ARG A 42 -13.30 -3.98 -4.18
CA ARG A 42 -14.72 -3.56 -3.98
C ARG A 42 -14.97 -2.87 -2.64
N ALA A 43 -14.14 -3.15 -1.65
CA ALA A 43 -14.20 -2.54 -0.33
C ALA A 43 -13.68 -1.09 -0.33
N TYR A 44 -12.90 -0.69 -1.32
CA TYR A 44 -12.34 0.65 -1.42
C TYR A 44 -13.40 1.65 -1.88
N LYS A 45 -13.81 2.52 -0.95
CA LYS A 45 -14.83 3.55 -1.18
C LYS A 45 -14.37 4.86 -0.54
N PRO A 46 -13.38 5.54 -1.15
CA PRO A 46 -12.82 6.76 -0.57
C PRO A 46 -13.92 7.82 -0.38
N VAL A 47 -13.83 8.52 0.72
CA VAL A 47 -14.76 9.61 1.04
C VAL A 47 -14.31 10.84 0.27
N GLN A 48 -15.16 11.33 -0.62
CA GLN A 48 -14.94 12.62 -1.28
C GLN A 48 -15.49 13.72 -0.38
N THR A 49 -14.61 14.57 0.10
CA THR A 49 -14.99 15.69 0.96
C THR A 49 -15.14 16.94 0.11
N GLU A 50 -16.31 17.58 0.16
CA GLU A 50 -16.59 18.82 -0.61
C GLU A 50 -15.69 19.99 -0.19
N ASN A 51 -15.28 20.03 1.09
CA ASN A 51 -14.43 21.07 1.65
C ASN A 51 -13.28 20.45 2.45
N PRO A 52 -12.19 20.00 1.81
CA PRO A 52 -11.08 19.34 2.48
C PRO A 52 -10.32 20.25 3.47
N GLU A 53 -10.39 21.57 3.28
CA GLU A 53 -9.75 22.55 4.17
C GLU A 53 -10.47 22.71 5.52
N GLN A 54 -11.70 22.21 5.67
CA GLN A 54 -12.42 22.26 6.92
C GLN A 54 -11.94 21.12 7.84
N VAL A 55 -11.70 21.45 9.09
CA VAL A 55 -11.40 20.45 10.13
C VAL A 55 -12.57 19.48 10.26
N SER A 56 -12.28 18.20 10.51
CA SER A 56 -13.30 17.17 10.70
C SER A 56 -14.30 17.57 11.78
N LEU A 57 -15.58 17.57 11.43
CA LEU A 57 -16.65 17.83 12.40
C LEU A 57 -16.72 16.74 13.44
N TYR A 58 -16.44 15.49 13.06
CA TYR A 58 -16.35 14.37 14.00
C TYR A 58 -15.22 14.60 15.02
N LEU A 59 -14.05 15.04 14.56
CA LEU A 59 -12.92 15.32 15.45
C LEU A 59 -13.24 16.45 16.45
N THR A 60 -13.86 17.54 15.96
CA THR A 60 -14.06 18.74 16.78
C THR A 60 -15.30 18.69 17.67
N HIS A 61 -16.37 18.01 17.27
CA HIS A 61 -17.65 18.01 17.99
C HIS A 61 -17.95 16.71 18.74
N GLU A 62 -17.33 15.62 18.36
CA GLU A 62 -17.58 14.31 18.98
C GLU A 62 -16.33 13.76 19.66
N LEU A 63 -15.30 13.41 18.92
CA LEU A 63 -14.12 12.71 19.44
C LEU A 63 -13.33 13.59 20.43
N GLY A 64 -13.05 14.84 20.06
CA GLY A 64 -12.26 15.75 20.90
C GLY A 64 -12.89 16.02 22.26
N PRO A 65 -14.16 16.47 22.33
CA PRO A 65 -14.85 16.70 23.60
C PRO A 65 -14.98 15.42 24.45
N GLU A 66 -15.30 14.27 23.84
CA GLU A 66 -15.39 13.00 24.54
C GLU A 66 -14.06 12.60 25.16
N PHE A 67 -12.98 12.63 24.39
CA PHE A 67 -11.63 12.33 24.84
C PHE A 67 -11.20 13.25 26.00
N PHE A 68 -11.41 14.57 25.86
CA PHE A 68 -11.10 15.54 26.91
C PHE A 68 -11.87 15.28 28.21
N ASN A 69 -13.17 14.99 28.10
CA ASN A 69 -14.01 14.70 29.26
C ASN A 69 -13.58 13.41 29.97
N GLN A 70 -13.17 12.40 29.22
CA GLN A 70 -12.73 11.12 29.80
C GLN A 70 -11.38 11.25 30.52
N ILE A 71 -10.40 11.93 29.92
CA ILE A 71 -9.08 12.15 30.55
C ILE A 71 -9.21 12.90 31.89
N GLN A 72 -10.12 13.86 32.01
CA GLN A 72 -10.30 14.63 33.23
C GLN A 72 -10.80 13.81 34.41
N ARG A 73 -11.43 12.65 34.16
CA ARG A 73 -11.94 11.78 35.23
C ARG A 73 -10.87 10.97 35.94
N ASN A 74 -9.67 10.87 35.37
CA ASN A 74 -8.54 10.10 35.87
C ASN A 74 -8.90 8.62 36.18
N GLU A 75 -9.85 8.06 35.43
CA GLU A 75 -10.33 6.68 35.49
C GLU A 75 -10.08 5.99 34.15
N PRO A 76 -9.93 4.67 34.12
CA PRO A 76 -9.90 3.93 32.86
C PRO A 76 -11.18 4.20 32.06
N PHE A 77 -11.03 4.48 30.78
CA PHE A 77 -12.15 4.75 29.90
C PHE A 77 -12.04 3.97 28.59
N GLU A 78 -13.17 3.80 27.93
CA GLU A 78 -13.27 3.21 26.61
C GLU A 78 -13.64 4.29 25.60
N LEU A 79 -12.92 4.35 24.50
CA LEU A 79 -13.18 5.27 23.41
C LEU A 79 -13.57 4.48 22.16
N ILE A 80 -14.80 4.65 21.71
CA ILE A 80 -15.31 3.99 20.52
C ILE A 80 -15.18 4.94 19.34
N ILE A 81 -14.32 4.61 18.38
CA ILE A 81 -14.11 5.41 17.20
C ILE A 81 -14.76 4.70 16.00
N PRO A 82 -15.86 5.22 15.44
CA PRO A 82 -16.53 4.64 14.30
C PRO A 82 -15.68 4.77 13.02
N GLN A 83 -15.79 3.80 12.13
CA GLN A 83 -15.11 3.82 10.84
C GLN A 83 -15.38 5.10 10.04
N SER A 84 -16.61 5.59 10.06
CA SER A 84 -16.99 6.85 9.40
C SER A 84 -16.23 8.04 9.93
N GLY A 85 -16.05 8.13 11.26
CA GLY A 85 -15.30 9.21 11.90
C GLY A 85 -13.83 9.20 11.51
N LEU A 86 -13.18 8.01 11.50
CA LEU A 86 -11.80 7.88 11.03
C LEU A 86 -11.64 8.29 9.55
N ASN A 87 -12.57 7.89 8.71
CA ASN A 87 -12.53 8.24 7.30
C ASN A 87 -12.82 9.74 7.07
N ASP A 88 -13.68 10.37 7.89
CA ASP A 88 -13.89 11.82 7.84
C ASP A 88 -12.60 12.57 8.22
N ILE A 89 -11.92 12.15 9.28
CA ILE A 89 -10.62 12.72 9.66
C ILE A 89 -9.58 12.50 8.54
N ALA A 90 -9.44 11.26 8.08
CA ALA A 90 -8.43 10.92 7.09
C ALA A 90 -8.62 11.65 5.76
N SER A 91 -9.87 11.85 5.31
CA SER A 91 -10.18 12.55 4.06
C SER A 91 -9.87 14.04 4.07
N ARG A 92 -9.68 14.64 5.26
CA ARG A 92 -9.41 16.08 5.46
C ARG A 92 -7.94 16.40 5.73
N LEU A 93 -7.07 15.39 5.75
CA LEU A 93 -5.63 15.63 5.75
C LEU A 93 -5.21 16.19 4.37
N GLU A 94 -4.06 16.83 4.34
CA GLU A 94 -3.53 17.40 3.09
C GLU A 94 -3.14 16.27 2.12
N TRP A 95 -3.96 16.03 1.11
CA TRP A 95 -3.72 15.08 0.04
C TRP A 95 -3.56 15.80 -1.30
N PRO A 96 -2.72 15.28 -2.23
CA PRO A 96 -1.86 14.08 -2.12
C PRO A 96 -0.57 14.31 -1.33
N GLN A 97 -0.16 13.32 -0.56
CA GLN A 97 1.16 13.30 0.07
C GLN A 97 2.21 12.78 -0.92
N GLN A 98 3.33 13.49 -1.03
CA GLN A 98 4.41 13.15 -1.96
C GLN A 98 5.52 12.35 -1.27
N PHE A 99 5.93 11.24 -1.89
CA PHE A 99 7.03 10.38 -1.43
C PHE A 99 8.01 10.15 -2.59
N GLY A 100 8.93 11.07 -2.80
CA GLY A 100 9.79 11.08 -3.98
C GLY A 100 8.99 11.25 -5.27
N GLU A 101 9.07 10.28 -6.20
CA GLU A 101 8.30 10.28 -7.45
C GLU A 101 6.88 9.68 -7.31
N MET A 102 6.52 9.23 -6.11
CA MET A 102 5.21 8.66 -5.83
C MET A 102 4.33 9.65 -5.08
N SER A 103 3.04 9.62 -5.32
CA SER A 103 2.05 10.34 -4.53
C SER A 103 0.99 9.38 -4.00
N PHE A 104 0.53 9.63 -2.78
CA PHE A 104 -0.55 8.88 -2.15
C PHE A 104 -1.74 9.79 -1.92
N SER A 105 -2.95 9.34 -2.29
CA SER A 105 -4.20 10.09 -2.13
C SER A 105 -5.37 9.19 -1.76
N ASP A 106 -6.49 9.81 -1.48
CA ASP A 106 -7.78 9.17 -1.24
C ASP A 106 -7.74 8.05 -0.19
N PRO A 107 -7.24 8.32 1.04
CA PRO A 107 -7.16 7.31 2.08
C PRO A 107 -8.53 6.78 2.45
N TYR A 108 -8.61 5.48 2.70
CA TYR A 108 -9.81 4.82 3.18
C TYR A 108 -9.47 3.74 4.19
N ILE A 109 -10.14 3.77 5.33
CA ILE A 109 -9.94 2.85 6.44
C ILE A 109 -11.20 2.01 6.60
N THR A 110 -11.05 0.69 6.73
CA THR A 110 -12.15 -0.19 7.08
C THR A 110 -11.68 -1.27 8.04
N PHE A 111 -12.60 -1.73 8.89
CA PHE A 111 -12.34 -2.77 9.88
C PHE A 111 -13.05 -4.06 9.48
N SER A 112 -12.38 -5.18 9.58
CA SER A 112 -12.97 -6.50 9.36
C SER A 112 -12.16 -7.57 10.09
N ASN A 113 -12.85 -8.48 10.79
CA ASN A 113 -12.23 -9.64 11.43
C ASN A 113 -10.97 -9.34 12.25
N GLN A 114 -11.05 -8.35 13.14
CA GLN A 114 -9.92 -7.91 14.00
C GLN A 114 -8.73 -7.31 13.21
N SER A 115 -8.93 -7.04 11.94
CA SER A 115 -7.91 -6.43 11.08
C SER A 115 -8.33 -5.02 10.66
N ILE A 116 -7.34 -4.17 10.51
CA ILE A 116 -7.48 -2.82 9.95
C ILE A 116 -7.02 -2.88 8.50
N PHE A 117 -7.88 -2.46 7.59
CA PHE A 117 -7.56 -2.32 6.17
C PHE A 117 -7.34 -0.84 5.88
N LEU A 118 -6.12 -0.48 5.56
CA LEU A 118 -5.73 0.85 5.10
C LEU A 118 -5.61 0.79 3.58
N MET A 119 -6.37 1.59 2.87
CA MET A 119 -6.36 1.65 1.41
C MET A 119 -6.16 3.09 0.94
N GLY A 120 -5.65 3.25 -0.26
CA GLY A 120 -5.51 4.56 -0.90
C GLY A 120 -5.02 4.41 -2.32
N THR A 121 -5.02 5.50 -3.05
CA THR A 121 -4.50 5.56 -4.42
C THR A 121 -3.03 5.93 -4.38
N LEU A 122 -2.18 5.05 -4.90
CA LEU A 122 -0.76 5.29 -5.10
C LEU A 122 -0.53 5.61 -6.58
N THR A 123 0.02 6.78 -6.86
CA THR A 123 0.34 7.22 -8.22
C THR A 123 1.86 7.33 -8.37
N TYR A 124 2.39 6.68 -9.39
CA TYR A 124 3.80 6.79 -9.81
C TYR A 124 3.84 7.29 -11.25
N LYS A 125 4.38 8.50 -11.46
CA LYS A 125 4.28 9.21 -12.73
C LYS A 125 2.81 9.34 -13.17
N GLU A 126 2.41 8.67 -14.24
CA GLU A 126 1.04 8.71 -14.79
C GLU A 126 0.22 7.46 -14.47
N VAL A 127 0.80 6.49 -13.73
CA VAL A 127 0.16 5.22 -13.41
C VAL A 127 -0.36 5.24 -11.98
N SER A 128 -1.66 5.08 -11.83
CA SER A 128 -2.32 4.99 -10.53
C SER A 128 -2.80 3.57 -10.26
N SER A 129 -2.66 3.13 -9.02
CA SER A 129 -3.14 1.83 -8.53
C SER A 129 -3.58 1.95 -7.08
N VAL A 130 -4.52 1.09 -6.65
CA VAL A 130 -4.94 1.07 -5.25
C VAL A 130 -3.96 0.24 -4.44
N ILE A 131 -3.34 0.87 -3.44
CA ILE A 131 -2.58 0.16 -2.41
C ILE A 131 -3.52 -0.26 -1.28
N SER A 132 -3.34 -1.49 -0.79
CA SER A 132 -4.10 -2.03 0.35
C SER A 132 -3.13 -2.63 1.35
N ILE A 133 -3.19 -2.16 2.59
CA ILE A 133 -2.40 -2.65 3.71
C ILE A 133 -3.36 -3.30 4.70
N ILE A 134 -3.07 -4.54 5.08
CA ILE A 134 -3.80 -5.27 6.11
C ILE A 134 -2.92 -5.33 7.35
N ALA A 135 -3.38 -4.76 8.44
CA ALA A 135 -2.69 -4.75 9.71
C ALA A 135 -3.58 -5.33 10.82
N ILE A 136 -2.96 -6.04 11.75
CA ILE A 136 -3.62 -6.49 12.99
C ILE A 136 -3.08 -5.64 14.13
N PRO A 137 -3.96 -4.95 14.89
CA PRO A 137 -3.55 -4.28 16.09
C PRO A 137 -3.19 -5.31 17.18
N VAL A 138 -2.04 -5.16 17.78
CA VAL A 138 -1.56 -5.98 18.91
C VAL A 138 -1.24 -5.05 20.06
N MET A 139 -1.78 -5.34 21.23
CA MET A 139 -1.44 -4.59 22.44
C MET A 139 -0.29 -5.29 23.14
N ASP A 140 0.78 -4.57 23.37
CA ASP A 140 1.93 -5.02 24.13
C ASP A 140 1.68 -4.97 25.65
N SER A 141 2.56 -5.59 26.40
CA SER A 141 2.47 -5.65 27.87
C SER A 141 2.58 -4.28 28.57
N ASP A 142 3.12 -3.28 27.90
CA ASP A 142 3.24 -1.89 28.35
C ASP A 142 2.03 -1.02 28.00
N GLY A 143 1.01 -1.59 27.33
CA GLY A 143 -0.18 -0.88 26.88
C GLY A 143 -0.02 -0.17 25.52
N THR A 144 1.11 -0.33 24.85
CA THR A 144 1.34 0.23 23.51
C THR A 144 0.61 -0.61 22.47
N ILE A 145 -0.09 0.05 21.54
CA ILE A 145 -0.73 -0.61 20.40
C ILE A 145 0.23 -0.61 19.22
N ASN A 146 0.65 -1.80 18.81
CA ASN A 146 1.44 -2.02 17.61
C ASN A 146 0.57 -2.51 16.47
N LEU A 147 0.89 -2.12 15.24
CA LEU A 147 0.22 -2.57 14.02
C LEU A 147 1.10 -3.61 13.31
N ASN A 148 0.74 -4.88 13.43
CA ASN A 148 1.42 -5.94 12.70
C ASN A 148 0.92 -6.00 11.26
N ILE A 149 1.79 -5.62 10.30
CA ILE A 149 1.47 -5.60 8.87
C ILE A 149 1.51 -7.02 8.31
N GLN A 150 0.33 -7.57 8.03
CA GLN A 150 0.18 -8.90 7.46
C GLN A 150 0.37 -8.95 5.95
N SER A 151 -0.19 -7.99 5.24
CA SER A 151 -0.19 -7.98 3.78
C SER A 151 -0.15 -6.57 3.24
N VAL A 152 0.63 -6.38 2.19
CA VAL A 152 0.61 -5.16 1.37
C VAL A 152 0.40 -5.58 -0.08
N ARG A 153 -0.60 -5.00 -0.73
CA ARG A 153 -0.96 -5.28 -2.12
C ARG A 153 -1.06 -4.00 -2.91
N LEU A 154 -0.67 -4.06 -4.17
CA LEU A 154 -0.90 -3.02 -5.17
C LEU A 154 -1.87 -3.60 -6.21
N GLY A 155 -3.11 -3.11 -6.23
CA GLY A 155 -4.21 -3.83 -6.88
C GLY A 155 -4.40 -5.21 -6.27
N MET A 156 -4.19 -6.27 -7.07
CA MET A 156 -4.17 -7.66 -6.59
C MET A 156 -2.76 -8.22 -6.37
N VAL A 157 -1.71 -7.49 -6.75
CA VAL A 157 -0.32 -7.96 -6.68
C VAL A 157 0.22 -7.81 -5.26
N PRO A 158 0.69 -8.89 -4.59
CA PRO A 158 1.32 -8.78 -3.29
C PRO A 158 2.71 -8.12 -3.43
N VAL A 159 2.90 -7.00 -2.74
CA VAL A 159 4.14 -6.20 -2.82
C VAL A 159 4.84 -6.02 -1.47
N LYS A 160 4.42 -6.77 -0.43
CA LYS A 160 4.99 -6.65 0.93
C LYS A 160 6.53 -6.70 0.89
N ALA A 161 7.12 -7.71 0.26
CA ALA A 161 8.56 -7.87 0.21
C ALA A 161 9.30 -6.72 -0.53
N LEU A 162 8.67 -6.14 -1.55
CA LEU A 162 9.21 -4.99 -2.27
C LEU A 162 9.17 -3.73 -1.39
N ILE A 163 8.03 -3.46 -0.77
CA ILE A 163 7.83 -2.30 0.11
C ILE A 163 8.78 -2.37 1.31
N THR A 164 8.93 -3.55 1.94
CA THR A 164 9.87 -3.74 3.04
C THR A 164 11.31 -3.41 2.62
N LYS A 165 11.75 -3.87 1.44
CA LYS A 165 13.09 -3.54 0.92
C LYS A 165 13.26 -2.04 0.61
N LEU A 166 12.23 -1.40 0.04
CA LEU A 166 12.27 0.03 -0.25
C LEU A 166 12.29 0.86 1.03
N ALA A 167 11.46 0.47 2.04
CA ALA A 167 11.46 1.12 3.34
C ALA A 167 12.80 0.97 4.06
N GLN A 168 13.40 -0.23 4.03
CA GLN A 168 14.71 -0.45 4.60
C GLN A 168 15.79 0.40 3.92
N LYS A 169 15.77 0.46 2.58
CA LYS A 169 16.71 1.31 1.84
C LYS A 169 16.51 2.79 2.16
N ALA A 170 15.26 3.27 2.18
CA ALA A 170 14.97 4.67 2.53
C ALA A 170 15.39 5.01 3.97
N PHE A 171 15.24 4.05 4.90
CA PHE A 171 15.72 4.19 6.26
C PHE A 171 17.25 4.26 6.33
N ASP A 172 17.94 3.34 5.64
CA ASP A 172 19.41 3.31 5.59
C ASP A 172 19.96 4.60 4.96
N ASP A 173 19.32 5.10 3.89
CA ASP A 173 19.72 6.34 3.19
C ASP A 173 19.48 7.61 4.05
N ASN A 174 18.51 7.59 4.97
CA ASN A 174 18.16 8.73 5.85
C ASN A 174 18.54 8.51 7.32
N ARG A 175 19.31 7.50 7.63
CA ARG A 175 19.65 7.11 9.01
C ARG A 175 20.23 8.27 9.84
N SER A 176 21.04 9.12 9.24
CA SER A 176 21.62 10.30 9.90
C SER A 176 20.56 11.34 10.35
N SER A 177 19.38 11.33 9.72
CA SER A 177 18.26 12.24 10.09
C SER A 177 17.47 11.73 11.29
N PHE A 178 17.63 10.46 11.67
CA PHE A 178 16.91 9.81 12.78
C PHE A 178 17.79 9.58 14.01
N GLU A 179 19.11 9.90 13.94
CA GLU A 179 20.04 9.74 15.08
C GLU A 179 19.63 10.56 16.32
N ASP A 180 18.84 11.61 16.14
CA ASP A 180 18.35 12.45 17.25
C ASP A 180 17.09 11.91 17.93
N ASP A 181 16.42 10.86 17.39
CA ASP A 181 15.22 10.24 17.99
C ASP A 181 15.29 8.69 17.97
N PRO A 182 15.89 8.09 19.03
CA PRO A 182 16.06 6.63 19.11
C PRO A 182 14.74 5.84 19.15
N LYS A 183 13.62 6.44 19.56
CA LYS A 183 12.30 5.76 19.55
C LYS A 183 11.75 5.62 18.13
N THR A 184 11.99 6.61 17.30
CA THR A 184 11.61 6.52 15.88
C THR A 184 12.43 5.45 15.15
N GLU A 185 13.72 5.30 15.47
CA GLU A 185 14.55 4.23 14.92
C GLU A 185 14.03 2.84 15.29
N GLU A 186 13.69 2.61 16.56
CA GLU A 186 13.18 1.34 17.07
C GLU A 186 11.84 0.96 16.41
N ASN A 187 10.91 1.91 16.28
CA ASN A 187 9.62 1.69 15.65
C ASN A 187 9.74 1.36 14.15
N VAL A 188 10.60 2.05 13.41
CA VAL A 188 10.82 1.77 11.98
C VAL A 188 11.48 0.40 11.81
N GLN A 189 12.45 0.04 12.65
CA GLN A 189 13.06 -1.29 12.62
C GLN A 189 12.07 -2.40 12.96
N ALA A 190 11.13 -2.19 13.88
CA ALA A 190 10.08 -3.14 14.22
C ALA A 190 9.15 -3.39 13.02
N ILE A 191 8.80 -2.35 12.25
CA ILE A 191 7.99 -2.45 11.03
C ILE A 191 8.71 -3.22 9.92
N ILE A 192 10.03 -3.03 9.79
CA ILE A 192 10.84 -3.68 8.75
C ILE A 192 11.08 -5.17 9.05
N ARG A 193 11.17 -5.55 10.33
CA ARG A 193 11.47 -6.94 10.75
C ARG A 193 10.25 -7.86 10.76
N ASN A 194 9.02 -7.33 10.77
CA ASN A 194 7.76 -8.08 10.72
C ASN A 194 7.26 -8.23 9.28
#